data_c698276ae890abed246708b1407de300
#
_entry.id   c698276ae890abed246708b1407de300
#
_cell.length_a   1.000
_cell.length_b   1.000
_cell.length_c   1.000
_cell.angle_alpha   90.00
_cell.angle_beta   90.00
_cell.angle_gamma   90.00
#
_symmetry.space_group_name_H-M   'P 1'
#
loop_
_entity.id
_entity.type
_entity.pdbx_description
1 polymer ?
#
loop_
_entity_poly.entity_id
_entity_poly.type
_entity_poly.pdbx_seq_one_letter_code
_entity_poly.pdbx_strand_id
1 'polypeptide(L)'
;MNIRKTSNLNKCLNLIVLILLLFNIIFLTSCNENGNTPLTPDYDYSLFPEEYEGLIKNKQVYFTSIGQSTDIDTFKILVLDNFVSFNYIFDKDITINEIQENSIVFVFVGCSVKALGESGTSIEDELNRTNNLINQLKTKNITMIGLHTGGQARRGSTSNQFIEKIFSNSSLNIFVESGNFDNMLTTLSVENNIKCYQIITVTELNNTIKLLNGVKE
;
A
#
# COMPACT_ATOMS: atom_id res chain seq x y z
N MET A 1 1.20 66.93 25.25
CA MET A 1 1.95 65.75 25.72
C MET A 1 1.31 64.44 25.15
N ASN A 2 0.99 64.38 23.85
CA ASN A 2 0.25 63.24 23.26
C ASN A 2 0.91 62.59 22.01
N ILE A 3 2.04 63.07 21.54
CA ILE A 3 2.63 62.65 20.27
C ILE A 3 3.60 61.42 20.44
N ARG A 4 4.15 61.23 21.65
CA ARG A 4 5.08 60.09 21.93
C ARG A 4 4.38 58.74 22.18
N LYS A 5 3.11 58.74 22.53
CA LYS A 5 2.34 57.52 22.82
C LYS A 5 1.92 56.75 21.55
N THR A 6 1.60 57.49 20.48
CA THR A 6 1.16 56.90 19.19
C THR A 6 2.30 56.27 18.41
N SER A 7 3.53 56.81 18.52
CA SER A 7 4.72 56.24 17.84
C SER A 7 5.11 54.85 18.42
N ASN A 8 4.97 54.65 19.70
CA ASN A 8 5.30 53.34 20.32
C ASN A 8 4.21 52.30 20.05
N LEU A 9 2.96 52.70 19.95
CA LEU A 9 1.85 51.80 19.62
C LEU A 9 1.99 51.26 18.19
N ASN A 10 2.33 52.14 17.24
CA ASN A 10 2.58 51.73 15.83
C ASN A 10 3.81 50.83 15.67
N LYS A 11 4.88 51.01 16.48
CA LYS A 11 6.03 50.10 16.50
C LYS A 11 5.68 48.75 17.05
N CYS A 12 4.88 48.65 18.14
CA CYS A 12 4.39 47.37 18.66
C CYS A 12 3.47 46.67 17.65
N LEU A 13 2.56 47.38 16.99
CA LEU A 13 1.65 46.83 16.00
C LEU A 13 2.42 46.27 14.80
N ASN A 14 3.41 47.00 14.30
CA ASN A 14 4.25 46.52 13.19
C ASN A 14 5.10 45.31 13.59
N LEU A 15 5.58 45.22 14.83
CA LEU A 15 6.31 44.05 15.33
C LEU A 15 5.40 42.83 15.44
N ILE A 16 4.16 42.98 15.89
CA ILE A 16 3.20 41.87 15.97
C ILE A 16 2.83 41.39 14.57
N VAL A 17 2.62 42.27 13.60
CA VAL A 17 2.35 41.90 12.20
C VAL A 17 3.54 41.18 11.59
N LEU A 18 4.77 41.59 11.89
CA LEU A 18 5.98 40.92 11.40
C LEU A 18 6.13 39.51 12.00
N ILE A 19 5.83 39.36 13.30
CA ILE A 19 5.85 38.04 13.96
C ILE A 19 4.78 37.11 13.40
N LEU A 20 3.58 37.60 13.13
CA LEU A 20 2.49 36.85 12.49
C LEU A 20 2.84 36.43 11.05
N LEU A 21 3.52 37.28 10.29
CA LEU A 21 4.02 36.95 8.96
C LEU A 21 5.14 35.88 9.00
N LEU A 22 6.06 35.96 9.95
CA LEU A 22 7.09 34.96 10.16
C LEU A 22 6.51 33.60 10.63
N PHE A 23 5.47 33.62 11.45
CA PHE A 23 4.78 32.42 11.88
C PHE A 23 4.07 31.71 10.71
N ASN A 24 3.48 32.46 9.77
CA ASN A 24 2.87 31.88 8.57
C ASN A 24 3.93 31.29 7.60
N ILE A 25 5.13 31.85 7.53
CA ILE A 25 6.22 31.31 6.71
C ILE A 25 6.73 29.99 7.30
N ILE A 26 6.80 29.87 8.64
CA ILE A 26 7.24 28.63 9.31
C ILE A 26 6.21 27.50 9.12
N PHE A 27 4.92 27.81 9.05
CA PHE A 27 3.89 26.80 8.75
C PHE A 27 3.87 26.33 7.29
N LEU A 28 4.40 27.13 6.35
CA LEU A 28 4.50 26.77 4.93
C LEU A 28 5.76 25.94 4.61
N THR A 29 6.74 25.89 5.53
CA THR A 29 7.99 25.11 5.35
C THR A 29 8.03 23.84 6.20
N SER A 30 6.93 23.42 6.81
CA SER A 30 6.79 22.06 7.31
C SER A 30 6.64 21.12 6.10
N CYS A 31 7.73 20.98 5.35
CA CYS A 31 7.91 19.89 4.40
C CYS A 31 7.83 18.60 5.21
N ASN A 32 6.87 17.80 4.86
CA ASN A 32 6.73 16.43 5.30
C ASN A 32 7.96 15.67 4.82
N GLU A 33 8.94 15.42 5.70
CA GLU A 33 10.16 14.65 5.41
C GLU A 33 9.90 13.14 5.24
N ASN A 34 8.64 12.76 5.12
CA ASN A 34 8.29 11.44 4.61
C ASN A 34 8.32 11.53 3.08
N GLY A 35 9.33 10.95 2.47
CA GLY A 35 9.65 11.03 1.04
C GLY A 35 8.59 10.50 0.04
N ASN A 36 7.32 10.72 0.31
CA ASN A 36 6.23 10.42 -0.59
C ASN A 36 5.88 11.67 -1.40
N THR A 37 6.53 11.83 -2.54
CA THR A 37 6.04 12.74 -3.58
C THR A 37 4.61 12.33 -3.93
N PRO A 38 3.62 13.24 -3.90
CA PRO A 38 2.26 12.90 -4.30
C PRO A 38 2.25 12.28 -5.70
N LEU A 39 1.46 11.23 -5.91
CA LEU A 39 1.28 10.64 -7.23
C LEU A 39 0.63 11.68 -8.15
N THR A 40 1.31 12.00 -9.23
CA THR A 40 0.81 12.90 -10.26
C THR A 40 0.01 12.10 -11.30
N PRO A 41 -0.86 12.76 -12.10
CA PRO A 41 -1.54 12.10 -13.22
C PRO A 41 -0.57 11.46 -14.23
N ASP A 42 0.68 11.94 -14.29
CA ASP A 42 1.73 11.46 -15.18
C ASP A 42 2.60 10.36 -14.55
N TYR A 43 2.20 9.79 -13.40
CA TYR A 43 2.94 8.69 -12.79
C TYR A 43 2.89 7.45 -13.69
N ASP A 44 4.06 6.99 -14.13
CA ASP A 44 4.19 5.79 -14.97
C ASP A 44 4.20 4.52 -14.08
N TYR A 45 3.05 3.92 -13.93
CA TYR A 45 2.86 2.70 -13.14
C TYR A 45 3.35 1.43 -13.86
N SER A 46 3.89 1.53 -15.09
CA SER A 46 4.58 0.42 -15.76
C SER A 46 6.04 0.31 -15.31
N LEU A 47 6.57 1.33 -14.62
CA LEU A 47 7.91 1.31 -14.03
C LEU A 47 7.85 0.93 -12.56
N PHE A 48 8.74 0.02 -12.17
CA PHE A 48 8.86 -0.36 -10.75
C PHE A 48 9.36 0.85 -9.94
N PRO A 49 8.69 1.20 -8.81
CA PRO A 49 9.11 2.34 -7.99
C PRO A 49 10.41 2.03 -7.26
N GLU A 50 11.49 2.76 -7.60
CA GLU A 50 12.86 2.50 -7.12
C GLU A 50 13.00 2.54 -5.59
N GLU A 51 12.18 3.34 -4.89
CA GLU A 51 12.18 3.42 -3.43
C GLU A 51 11.82 2.11 -2.72
N TYR A 52 11.26 1.13 -3.45
CA TYR A 52 10.95 -0.20 -2.93
C TYR A 52 12.01 -1.25 -3.26
N GLU A 53 13.07 -0.88 -4.01
CA GLU A 53 14.17 -1.81 -4.24
C GLU A 53 14.83 -2.23 -2.92
N GLY A 54 14.98 -3.53 -2.74
CA GLY A 54 15.57 -4.07 -1.52
C GLY A 54 14.66 -4.06 -0.29
N LEU A 55 13.37 -3.69 -0.42
CA LEU A 55 12.42 -3.58 0.70
C LEU A 55 12.34 -4.86 1.55
N ILE A 56 12.39 -6.04 0.92
CA ILE A 56 12.27 -7.33 1.61
C ILE A 56 13.61 -7.92 2.03
N LYS A 57 14.73 -7.29 1.65
CA LYS A 57 16.06 -7.79 1.96
C LYS A 57 16.28 -7.89 3.48
N ASN A 58 16.63 -9.07 3.96
CA ASN A 58 16.83 -9.37 5.38
C ASN A 58 15.57 -9.16 6.26
N LYS A 59 14.39 -9.21 5.65
CA LYS A 59 13.10 -9.17 6.37
C LYS A 59 12.43 -10.55 6.39
N GLN A 60 11.62 -10.79 7.42
CA GLN A 60 10.68 -11.90 7.35
C GLN A 60 9.56 -11.52 6.38
N VAL A 61 9.27 -12.41 5.45
CA VAL A 61 8.24 -12.21 4.42
C VAL A 61 7.10 -13.18 4.65
N TYR A 62 5.88 -12.67 4.53
CA TYR A 62 4.65 -13.44 4.62
C TYR A 62 3.85 -13.27 3.34
N PHE A 63 3.26 -14.35 2.87
CA PHE A 63 2.29 -14.35 1.77
C PHE A 63 0.96 -14.87 2.27
N THR A 64 -0.08 -14.06 2.14
CA THR A 64 -1.44 -14.38 2.57
C THR A 64 -2.48 -13.94 1.56
N SER A 65 -3.73 -14.34 1.75
CA SER A 65 -4.85 -13.94 0.89
C SER A 65 -5.99 -13.29 1.65
N ILE A 66 -6.73 -12.48 0.94
CA ILE A 66 -7.99 -11.88 1.38
C ILE A 66 -9.08 -12.19 0.36
N GLY A 67 -10.28 -12.49 0.85
CA GLY A 67 -11.43 -12.92 0.04
C GLY A 67 -11.33 -14.36 -0.46
N GLN A 68 -10.48 -15.17 0.17
CA GLN A 68 -10.17 -16.54 -0.27
C GLN A 68 -9.69 -16.56 -1.74
N SER A 69 -8.85 -15.57 -2.09
CA SER A 69 -8.29 -15.47 -3.44
C SER A 69 -7.43 -16.68 -3.77
N THR A 70 -7.75 -17.35 -4.86
CA THR A 70 -6.96 -18.47 -5.39
C THR A 70 -5.75 -18.03 -6.19
N ASP A 71 -5.59 -16.73 -6.42
CA ASP A 71 -4.47 -16.16 -7.19
C ASP A 71 -3.13 -16.39 -6.49
N ILE A 72 -3.16 -16.46 -5.15
CA ILE A 72 -1.98 -16.76 -4.34
C ILE A 72 -1.45 -18.18 -4.61
N ASP A 73 -2.31 -19.14 -4.94
CA ASP A 73 -1.88 -20.51 -5.29
C ASP A 73 -1.17 -20.52 -6.64
N THR A 74 -1.70 -19.75 -7.60
CA THR A 74 -1.06 -19.57 -8.90
C THR A 74 0.32 -18.93 -8.75
N PHE A 75 0.43 -17.89 -7.93
CA PHE A 75 1.70 -17.25 -7.61
C PHE A 75 2.67 -18.23 -6.95
N LYS A 76 2.21 -19.03 -6.00
CA LYS A 76 3.06 -20.03 -5.34
C LYS A 76 3.68 -20.97 -6.36
N ILE A 77 2.87 -21.56 -7.23
CA ILE A 77 3.33 -22.54 -8.24
C ILE A 77 4.25 -21.87 -9.27
N LEU A 78 3.89 -20.69 -9.78
CA LEU A 78 4.61 -20.07 -10.89
C LEU A 78 5.86 -19.31 -10.45
N VAL A 79 5.90 -18.81 -9.23
CA VAL A 79 6.96 -17.91 -8.75
C VAL A 79 7.69 -18.47 -7.54
N LEU A 80 7.00 -18.71 -6.41
CA LEU A 80 7.66 -19.10 -5.17
C LEU A 80 8.42 -20.43 -5.30
N ASP A 81 7.78 -21.44 -5.83
CA ASP A 81 8.36 -22.79 -5.91
C ASP A 81 9.50 -22.88 -6.94
N ASN A 82 9.61 -21.93 -7.87
CA ASN A 82 10.60 -21.97 -8.94
C ASN A 82 11.74 -20.96 -8.80
N PHE A 83 11.52 -19.81 -8.16
CA PHE A 83 12.45 -18.68 -8.27
C PHE A 83 12.85 -18.04 -6.95
N VAL A 84 12.16 -18.32 -5.83
CA VAL A 84 12.43 -17.67 -4.56
C VAL A 84 13.44 -18.45 -3.74
N SER A 85 14.53 -17.78 -3.34
CA SER A 85 15.64 -18.37 -2.58
C SER A 85 15.76 -17.84 -1.14
N PHE A 86 14.84 -16.98 -0.68
CA PHE A 86 14.81 -16.48 0.69
C PHE A 86 13.72 -17.17 1.52
N ASN A 87 13.83 -17.08 2.84
CA ASN A 87 12.85 -17.67 3.74
C ASN A 87 11.56 -16.85 3.75
N TYR A 88 10.42 -17.52 3.58
CA TYR A 88 9.10 -16.93 3.66
C TYR A 88 8.13 -17.85 4.41
N ILE A 89 7.03 -17.27 4.87
CA ILE A 89 5.88 -17.99 5.40
C ILE A 89 4.72 -17.81 4.42
N PHE A 90 4.11 -18.91 4.04
CA PHE A 90 2.96 -18.96 3.15
C PHE A 90 1.77 -19.52 3.90
N ASP A 91 0.81 -18.67 4.23
CA ASP A 91 -0.44 -19.04 4.88
C ASP A 91 -1.56 -18.13 4.38
N LYS A 92 -2.57 -18.74 3.74
CA LYS A 92 -3.71 -18.01 3.15
C LYS A 92 -4.56 -17.29 4.19
N ASP A 93 -4.65 -17.84 5.37
CA ASP A 93 -5.52 -17.40 6.45
C ASP A 93 -4.75 -16.87 7.66
N ILE A 94 -3.51 -16.41 7.42
CA ILE A 94 -2.62 -15.96 8.48
C ILE A 94 -3.31 -15.04 9.47
N THR A 95 -3.07 -15.26 10.74
CA THR A 95 -3.49 -14.37 11.81
C THR A 95 -2.38 -13.43 12.21
N ILE A 96 -2.74 -12.25 12.70
CA ILE A 96 -1.77 -11.21 13.06
C ILE A 96 -0.79 -11.66 14.17
N ASN A 97 -1.19 -12.59 15.02
CA ASN A 97 -0.35 -13.08 16.10
C ASN A 97 0.84 -13.91 15.58
N GLU A 98 0.73 -14.39 14.34
CA GLU A 98 1.75 -15.16 13.65
C GLU A 98 2.73 -14.25 12.89
N ILE A 99 2.39 -12.96 12.72
CA ILE A 99 3.21 -12.00 11.98
C ILE A 99 4.16 -11.28 12.94
N GLN A 100 5.45 -11.38 12.64
CA GLN A 100 6.51 -10.72 13.41
C GLN A 100 6.57 -9.22 13.09
N GLU A 101 7.00 -8.42 14.06
CA GLU A 101 7.27 -7.00 13.84
C GLU A 101 8.40 -6.78 12.81
N ASN A 102 8.38 -5.64 12.12
CA ASN A 102 9.35 -5.29 11.08
C ASN A 102 9.39 -6.24 9.86
N SER A 103 8.36 -7.06 9.68
CA SER A 103 8.19 -7.95 8.53
C SER A 103 7.46 -7.26 7.37
N ILE A 104 7.39 -7.96 6.24
CA ILE A 104 6.64 -7.54 5.06
C ILE A 104 5.55 -8.58 4.79
N VAL A 105 4.33 -8.11 4.54
CA VAL A 105 3.18 -8.96 4.25
C VAL A 105 2.67 -8.68 2.85
N PHE A 106 2.71 -9.68 1.99
CA PHE A 106 2.10 -9.65 0.67
C PHE A 106 0.67 -10.20 0.78
N VAL A 107 -0.30 -9.38 0.42
CA VAL A 107 -1.72 -9.71 0.51
C VAL A 107 -2.31 -9.85 -0.89
N PHE A 108 -2.56 -11.08 -1.31
CA PHE A 108 -3.27 -11.38 -2.55
C PHE A 108 -4.77 -11.16 -2.33
N VAL A 109 -5.34 -10.23 -3.09
CA VAL A 109 -6.72 -9.81 -2.88
C VAL A 109 -7.61 -10.12 -4.09
N GLY A 110 -8.76 -10.69 -3.79
CA GLY A 110 -9.83 -11.03 -4.71
C GLY A 110 -10.92 -11.74 -3.93
N CYS A 111 -12.01 -12.13 -4.55
CA CYS A 111 -13.02 -12.91 -3.87
C CYS A 111 -13.38 -14.17 -4.65
N SER A 112 -13.33 -15.31 -3.97
CA SER A 112 -13.90 -16.56 -4.43
C SER A 112 -15.08 -16.93 -3.55
N VAL A 113 -16.30 -16.56 -3.96
CA VAL A 113 -17.52 -16.87 -3.22
C VAL A 113 -17.68 -18.39 -3.01
N LYS A 114 -17.21 -19.20 -3.97
CA LYS A 114 -17.19 -20.65 -3.84
C LYS A 114 -16.24 -21.09 -2.72
N ALA A 115 -15.01 -20.58 -2.68
CA ALA A 115 -14.04 -20.93 -1.65
C ALA A 115 -14.49 -20.46 -0.25
N LEU A 116 -15.11 -19.28 -0.14
CA LEU A 116 -15.73 -18.83 1.12
C LEU A 116 -16.80 -19.81 1.59
N GLY A 117 -17.70 -20.24 0.70
CA GLY A 117 -18.74 -21.22 1.04
C GLY A 117 -18.15 -22.57 1.46
N GLU A 118 -17.10 -23.04 0.79
CA GLU A 118 -16.41 -24.31 1.12
C GLU A 118 -15.68 -24.24 2.48
N SER A 119 -15.16 -23.06 2.84
CA SER A 119 -14.53 -22.83 4.16
C SER A 119 -15.56 -22.57 5.28
N GLY A 120 -16.83 -22.44 4.97
CA GLY A 120 -17.88 -22.08 5.93
C GLY A 120 -17.83 -20.63 6.39
N THR A 121 -17.12 -19.76 5.66
CA THR A 121 -16.93 -18.35 5.98
C THR A 121 -17.88 -17.48 5.16
N SER A 122 -18.59 -16.54 5.79
CA SER A 122 -19.39 -15.56 5.08
C SER A 122 -18.54 -14.41 4.52
N ILE A 123 -19.11 -13.66 3.55
CA ILE A 123 -18.46 -12.42 3.05
C ILE A 123 -18.27 -11.43 4.18
N GLU A 124 -19.21 -11.32 5.11
CA GLU A 124 -19.14 -10.42 6.26
C GLU A 124 -18.01 -10.80 7.22
N ASP A 125 -17.88 -12.09 7.55
CA ASP A 125 -16.78 -12.59 8.39
C ASP A 125 -15.42 -12.29 7.76
N GLU A 126 -15.30 -12.51 6.45
CA GLU A 126 -14.07 -12.23 5.72
C GLU A 126 -13.76 -10.74 5.62
N LEU A 127 -14.77 -9.86 5.49
CA LEU A 127 -14.60 -8.41 5.59
C LEU A 127 -14.14 -7.98 6.99
N ASN A 128 -14.66 -8.61 8.03
CA ASN A 128 -14.24 -8.37 9.41
C ASN A 128 -12.79 -8.84 9.62
N ARG A 129 -12.40 -10.00 9.11
CA ARG A 129 -11.01 -10.49 9.12
C ARG A 129 -10.08 -9.51 8.40
N THR A 130 -10.51 -9.02 7.22
CA THR A 130 -9.76 -8.03 6.43
C THR A 130 -9.50 -6.75 7.22
N ASN A 131 -10.56 -6.17 7.82
CA ASN A 131 -10.43 -4.95 8.61
C ASN A 131 -9.51 -5.15 9.82
N ASN A 132 -9.64 -6.29 10.51
CA ASN A 132 -8.81 -6.63 11.66
C ASN A 132 -7.32 -6.75 11.25
N LEU A 133 -7.03 -7.44 10.14
CA LEU A 133 -5.67 -7.57 9.62
C LEU A 133 -5.07 -6.19 9.31
N ILE A 134 -5.77 -5.36 8.53
CA ILE A 134 -5.30 -4.01 8.16
C ILE A 134 -4.98 -3.18 9.41
N ASN A 135 -5.91 -3.11 10.36
CA ASN A 135 -5.75 -2.31 11.57
C ASN A 135 -4.55 -2.75 12.40
N GLN A 136 -4.36 -4.05 12.52
CA GLN A 136 -3.27 -4.59 13.32
C GLN A 136 -1.90 -4.47 12.61
N LEU A 137 -1.84 -4.64 11.28
CA LEU A 137 -0.62 -4.37 10.51
C LEU A 137 -0.18 -2.91 10.69
N LYS A 138 -1.11 -1.97 10.62
CA LYS A 138 -0.86 -0.55 10.88
C LYS A 138 -0.36 -0.30 12.31
N THR A 139 -1.04 -0.86 13.30
CA THR A 139 -0.67 -0.69 14.72
C THR A 139 0.73 -1.21 15.03
N LYS A 140 1.13 -2.31 14.41
CA LYS A 140 2.46 -2.91 14.56
C LYS A 140 3.50 -2.33 13.60
N ASN A 141 3.14 -1.33 12.78
CA ASN A 141 4.01 -0.74 11.76
C ASN A 141 4.62 -1.79 10.81
N ILE A 142 3.80 -2.77 10.40
CA ILE A 142 4.17 -3.82 9.45
C ILE A 142 3.83 -3.37 8.04
N THR A 143 4.77 -3.45 7.12
CA THR A 143 4.56 -3.05 5.73
C THR A 143 3.68 -4.05 4.99
N MET A 144 2.59 -3.57 4.39
CA MET A 144 1.68 -4.37 3.57
C MET A 144 1.86 -4.03 2.09
N ILE A 145 2.00 -5.04 1.25
CA ILE A 145 1.99 -4.95 -0.21
C ILE A 145 0.71 -5.60 -0.71
N GLY A 146 -0.15 -4.84 -1.38
CA GLY A 146 -1.40 -5.34 -1.97
C GLY A 146 -1.18 -5.89 -3.38
N LEU A 147 -1.70 -7.08 -3.66
CA LEU A 147 -1.59 -7.71 -4.99
C LEU A 147 -2.95 -8.12 -5.53
N HIS A 148 -3.23 -7.70 -6.78
CA HIS A 148 -4.37 -8.22 -7.56
C HIS A 148 -3.86 -8.81 -8.86
N THR A 149 -3.74 -10.14 -8.93
CA THR A 149 -3.12 -10.86 -10.06
C THR A 149 -4.10 -11.68 -10.89
N GLY A 150 -5.37 -11.71 -10.49
CA GLY A 150 -6.40 -12.50 -11.18
C GLY A 150 -6.99 -11.84 -12.43
N GLY A 151 -6.58 -10.62 -12.76
CA GLY A 151 -7.04 -9.90 -13.93
C GLY A 151 -8.54 -9.59 -13.92
N GLN A 152 -9.10 -9.26 -15.10
CA GLN A 152 -10.51 -8.89 -15.26
C GLN A 152 -11.46 -9.98 -14.78
N ALA A 153 -11.13 -11.25 -15.00
CA ALA A 153 -11.97 -12.38 -14.62
C ALA A 153 -12.19 -12.52 -13.09
N ARG A 154 -11.33 -11.89 -12.29
CA ARG A 154 -11.41 -11.88 -10.82
C ARG A 154 -11.92 -10.56 -10.24
N ARG A 155 -12.41 -9.66 -11.12
CA ARG A 155 -13.07 -8.41 -10.73
C ARG A 155 -14.59 -8.64 -10.62
N GLY A 156 -15.26 -7.78 -9.86
CA GLY A 156 -16.70 -7.81 -9.67
C GLY A 156 -17.05 -7.19 -8.32
N SER A 157 -18.34 -6.93 -8.06
CA SER A 157 -18.79 -6.15 -6.89
C SER A 157 -18.26 -6.70 -5.56
N THR A 158 -18.25 -8.01 -5.37
CA THR A 158 -17.74 -8.63 -4.15
C THR A 158 -16.21 -8.55 -4.06
N SER A 159 -15.49 -8.89 -5.14
CA SER A 159 -14.03 -8.76 -5.17
C SER A 159 -13.57 -7.32 -4.96
N ASN A 160 -14.27 -6.36 -5.57
CA ASN A 160 -13.91 -4.94 -5.50
C ASN A 160 -13.96 -4.41 -4.07
N GLN A 161 -14.91 -4.87 -3.23
CA GLN A 161 -14.97 -4.49 -1.81
C GLN A 161 -13.70 -4.86 -1.04
N PHE A 162 -13.12 -6.03 -1.30
CA PHE A 162 -11.85 -6.44 -0.69
C PHE A 162 -10.67 -5.68 -1.30
N ILE A 163 -10.67 -5.52 -2.62
CA ILE A 163 -9.62 -4.78 -3.33
C ILE A 163 -9.53 -3.33 -2.82
N GLU A 164 -10.66 -2.63 -2.71
CA GLU A 164 -10.73 -1.27 -2.16
C GLU A 164 -10.07 -1.18 -0.78
N LYS A 165 -10.39 -2.13 0.12
CA LYS A 165 -9.83 -2.15 1.47
C LYS A 165 -8.32 -2.35 1.46
N ILE A 166 -7.80 -3.31 0.71
CA ILE A 166 -6.37 -3.59 0.66
C ILE A 166 -5.63 -2.48 -0.07
N PHE A 167 -6.07 -2.09 -1.27
CA PHE A 167 -5.38 -1.11 -2.11
C PHE A 167 -5.36 0.30 -1.51
N SER A 168 -6.36 0.66 -0.71
CA SER A 168 -6.37 1.94 0.00
C SER A 168 -5.56 1.95 1.30
N ASN A 169 -4.94 0.83 1.69
CA ASN A 169 -4.24 0.70 2.96
C ASN A 169 -2.85 0.07 2.85
N SER A 170 -2.42 -0.29 1.65
CA SER A 170 -1.09 -0.84 1.37
C SER A 170 -0.01 0.24 1.32
N SER A 171 1.25 -0.17 1.38
CA SER A 171 2.40 0.70 1.10
C SER A 171 2.72 0.72 -0.41
N LEU A 172 2.48 -0.39 -1.10
CA LEU A 172 2.67 -0.56 -2.54
C LEU A 172 1.54 -1.45 -3.07
N ASN A 173 0.97 -1.10 -4.21
CA ASN A 173 0.00 -1.92 -4.92
C ASN A 173 0.62 -2.51 -6.19
N ILE A 174 0.45 -3.81 -6.40
CA ILE A 174 0.93 -4.50 -7.61
C ILE A 174 -0.26 -5.20 -8.26
N PHE A 175 -0.43 -5.04 -9.56
CA PHE A 175 -1.55 -5.66 -10.24
C PHE A 175 -1.24 -6.00 -11.69
N VAL A 176 -1.93 -7.01 -12.22
CA VAL A 176 -1.87 -7.31 -13.65
C VAL A 176 -2.71 -6.30 -14.42
N GLU A 177 -2.20 -5.87 -15.59
CA GLU A 177 -2.81 -4.87 -16.47
C GLU A 177 -4.29 -5.16 -16.75
N SER A 178 -4.63 -6.40 -17.09
CA SER A 178 -6.01 -6.81 -17.35
C SER A 178 -6.97 -6.64 -16.19
N GLY A 179 -6.46 -6.54 -14.96
CA GLY A 179 -7.26 -6.25 -13.76
C GLY A 179 -7.64 -4.78 -13.61
N ASN A 180 -6.94 -3.89 -14.32
CA ASN A 180 -7.15 -2.44 -14.26
C ASN A 180 -7.93 -1.87 -15.46
N PHE A 181 -8.74 -2.69 -16.11
CA PHE A 181 -9.48 -2.34 -17.36
C PHE A 181 -10.41 -1.13 -17.20
N ASP A 182 -10.82 -0.79 -16.00
CA ASP A 182 -11.68 0.34 -15.62
C ASP A 182 -10.94 1.45 -14.87
N ASN A 183 -9.61 1.36 -14.79
CA ASN A 183 -8.72 2.25 -14.05
C ASN A 183 -8.97 2.29 -12.52
N MET A 184 -9.81 1.42 -11.95
CA MET A 184 -10.11 1.43 -10.53
C MET A 184 -8.86 1.23 -9.67
N LEU A 185 -7.96 0.32 -10.05
CA LEU A 185 -6.78 -0.02 -9.24
C LEU A 185 -5.79 1.15 -9.18
N THR A 186 -5.55 1.82 -10.31
CA THR A 186 -4.74 3.04 -10.37
C THR A 186 -5.41 4.19 -9.64
N THR A 187 -6.73 4.38 -9.82
CA THR A 187 -7.49 5.42 -9.13
C THR A 187 -7.39 5.27 -7.62
N LEU A 188 -7.63 4.07 -7.07
CA LEU A 188 -7.49 3.81 -5.63
C LEU A 188 -6.08 4.11 -5.12
N SER A 189 -5.06 3.76 -5.90
CA SER A 189 -3.66 4.02 -5.53
C SER A 189 -3.36 5.51 -5.51
N VAL A 190 -3.75 6.25 -6.54
CA VAL A 190 -3.55 7.71 -6.64
C VAL A 190 -4.31 8.47 -5.54
N GLU A 191 -5.58 8.18 -5.33
CA GLU A 191 -6.41 8.84 -4.32
C GLU A 191 -5.88 8.66 -2.89
N ASN A 192 -5.21 7.53 -2.63
CA ASN A 192 -4.63 7.24 -1.32
C ASN A 192 -3.11 7.54 -1.25
N ASN A 193 -2.54 8.16 -2.29
CA ASN A 193 -1.11 8.46 -2.40
C ASN A 193 -0.22 7.21 -2.20
N ILE A 194 -0.63 6.09 -2.77
CA ILE A 194 0.07 4.80 -2.71
C ILE A 194 0.68 4.53 -4.06
N LYS A 195 1.98 4.26 -4.11
CA LYS A 195 2.65 3.83 -5.34
C LYS A 195 2.04 2.53 -5.86
N CYS A 196 1.98 2.41 -7.17
CA CYS A 196 1.52 1.17 -7.78
C CYS A 196 2.44 0.75 -8.93
N TYR A 197 2.46 -0.56 -9.16
CA TYR A 197 3.23 -1.17 -10.22
C TYR A 197 2.35 -2.14 -11.02
N GLN A 198 2.26 -1.89 -12.31
CA GLN A 198 1.50 -2.72 -13.24
C GLN A 198 2.42 -3.73 -13.91
N ILE A 199 2.02 -4.98 -13.88
CA ILE A 199 2.67 -6.10 -14.57
C ILE A 199 1.73 -6.63 -15.66
N ILE A 200 2.26 -7.28 -16.67
CA ILE A 200 1.46 -7.90 -17.74
C ILE A 200 0.97 -9.28 -17.32
N THR A 201 1.84 -10.05 -16.70
CA THR A 201 1.55 -11.44 -16.29
C THR A 201 2.02 -11.73 -14.86
N VAL A 202 1.42 -12.72 -14.22
CA VAL A 202 1.82 -13.18 -12.87
C VAL A 202 3.29 -13.62 -12.81
N THR A 203 3.84 -14.15 -13.92
CA THR A 203 5.24 -14.61 -13.97
C THR A 203 6.24 -13.46 -13.83
N GLU A 204 5.86 -12.22 -14.15
CA GLU A 204 6.69 -11.03 -13.95
C GLU A 204 6.90 -10.70 -12.47
N LEU A 205 6.06 -11.24 -11.58
CA LEU A 205 6.31 -11.15 -10.13
C LEU A 205 7.65 -11.76 -9.73
N ASN A 206 8.22 -12.68 -10.53
CA ASN A 206 9.57 -13.15 -10.30
C ASN A 206 10.59 -12.00 -10.30
N ASN A 207 10.55 -11.14 -11.33
CA ASN A 207 11.45 -9.99 -11.42
C ASN A 207 11.10 -8.94 -10.36
N THR A 208 9.81 -8.73 -10.10
CA THR A 208 9.35 -7.84 -9.03
C THR A 208 9.89 -8.28 -7.67
N ILE A 209 9.82 -9.56 -7.33
CA ILE A 209 10.36 -10.10 -6.08
C ILE A 209 11.88 -9.95 -6.01
N LYS A 210 12.60 -10.14 -7.13
CA LYS A 210 14.05 -9.90 -7.19
C LYS A 210 14.38 -8.43 -6.89
N LEU A 211 13.70 -7.48 -7.53
CA LEU A 211 13.87 -6.05 -7.27
C LEU A 211 13.58 -5.70 -5.81
N LEU A 212 12.46 -6.19 -5.27
CA LEU A 212 12.12 -6.03 -3.86
C LEU A 212 13.19 -6.64 -2.93
N ASN A 213 13.91 -7.68 -3.36
CA ASN A 213 15.02 -8.27 -2.60
C ASN A 213 16.39 -7.60 -2.88
N GLY A 214 16.41 -6.57 -3.71
CA GLY A 214 17.63 -5.82 -4.05
C GLY A 214 18.57 -6.58 -5.00
N VAL A 215 18.04 -7.51 -5.78
CA VAL A 215 18.78 -8.21 -6.84
C VAL A 215 18.49 -7.48 -8.15
N LYS A 216 19.51 -6.81 -8.69
CA LYS A 216 19.47 -6.20 -10.04
C LYS A 216 19.96 -7.23 -11.05
N GLU A 217 19.33 -7.27 -12.21
CA GLU A 217 19.80 -8.06 -13.35
C GLU A 217 21.08 -7.50 -13.95
#